data_8a6c75662be9b11fa90c04a6daf9a95b
#
_entry.id   8a6c75662be9b11fa90c04a6daf9a95b
#
_cell.length_a   1.000
_cell.length_b   1.000
_cell.length_c   1.000
_cell.angle_alpha   90.00
_cell.angle_beta   90.00
_cell.angle_gamma   90.00
#
_symmetry.space_group_name_H-M   'P 1'
#
loop_
_entity.id
_entity.type
_entity.pdbx_description
1 polymer ?
#
loop_
_entity_poly.entity_id
_entity_poly.type
_entity_poly.pdbx_seq_one_letter_code
_entity_poly.pdbx_strand_id
1 'polypeptide(L)'
;MLPSTFVILPGIGPVTERRLWQEGLLTWNDFLSQPGIPGISAHRKHWYDQELVQAQSAFDSGRLDYFTTRLPSRDHWRFFELCEPHTLYLDIETTGTSPHDGEVTVVGLHRRGETVCLVRGETLTTERLQAELDACTLLVTFFGTSFDVPYLRAKFPELRFSMPHFDLCFAARRLGLRGGLKQIERELGIERDSTLHGLDGWDAVRLWMQWCAGDADARALLLAYNEADTANLAPLAKHVFEDILFRFCPASV
;
A
#
# COMPACT_ATOMS: atom_id res chain seq x y z
N MET A 1 6.65 -13.32 -5.66
CA MET A 1 5.60 -12.73 -6.55
C MET A 1 6.15 -11.95 -7.75
N LEU A 2 7.12 -11.02 -7.62
CA LEU A 2 7.62 -10.21 -8.76
C LEU A 2 8.14 -11.04 -9.95
N PRO A 3 8.98 -12.07 -9.79
CA PRO A 3 9.48 -12.88 -10.92
C PRO A 3 8.40 -13.64 -11.70
N SER A 4 7.19 -13.70 -11.15
CA SER A 4 6.02 -14.34 -11.76
C SER A 4 5.05 -13.36 -12.41
N THR A 5 5.46 -12.07 -12.50
CA THR A 5 4.61 -10.97 -12.92
C THR A 5 4.84 -10.64 -14.40
N PHE A 6 3.87 -10.96 -15.26
CA PHE A 6 3.95 -10.67 -16.69
C PHE A 6 3.23 -9.37 -17.10
N VAL A 7 2.39 -8.79 -16.23
CA VAL A 7 1.73 -7.50 -16.50
C VAL A 7 2.70 -6.31 -16.58
N ILE A 8 3.99 -6.51 -16.28
CA ILE A 8 5.05 -5.55 -16.57
C ILE A 8 5.34 -5.40 -18.07
N LEU A 9 4.93 -6.39 -18.87
CA LEU A 9 5.13 -6.39 -20.32
C LEU A 9 4.02 -5.61 -21.01
N PRO A 10 4.34 -4.65 -21.90
CA PRO A 10 3.33 -3.85 -22.58
C PRO A 10 2.36 -4.72 -23.39
N GLY A 11 1.06 -4.55 -23.14
CA GLY A 11 -0.01 -5.30 -23.79
C GLY A 11 -0.31 -6.67 -23.17
N ILE A 12 0.37 -7.07 -22.11
CA ILE A 12 -0.02 -8.19 -21.27
C ILE A 12 -0.84 -7.64 -20.09
N GLY A 13 -2.12 -7.99 -20.07
CA GLY A 13 -3.03 -7.69 -18.98
C GLY A 13 -3.28 -8.93 -18.10
N PRO A 14 -4.09 -8.78 -17.02
CA PRO A 14 -4.34 -9.88 -16.07
C PRO A 14 -4.94 -11.15 -16.69
N VAL A 15 -5.69 -11.02 -17.78
CA VAL A 15 -6.27 -12.17 -18.50
C VAL A 15 -5.18 -12.97 -19.22
N THR A 16 -4.28 -12.26 -19.93
CA THR A 16 -3.16 -12.91 -20.62
C THR A 16 -2.17 -13.51 -19.62
N GLU A 17 -1.87 -12.81 -18.55
CA GLU A 17 -0.99 -13.31 -17.48
C GLU A 17 -1.54 -14.61 -16.89
N ARG A 18 -2.82 -14.66 -16.53
CA ARG A 18 -3.45 -15.91 -16.03
C ARG A 18 -3.39 -17.05 -17.03
N ARG A 19 -3.55 -16.76 -18.32
CA ARG A 19 -3.38 -17.78 -19.36
C ARG A 19 -1.95 -18.32 -19.39
N LEU A 20 -0.94 -17.44 -19.34
CA LEU A 20 0.47 -17.86 -19.30
C LEU A 20 0.73 -18.79 -18.10
N TRP A 21 0.24 -18.45 -16.93
CA TRP A 21 0.35 -19.31 -15.74
C TRP A 21 -0.36 -20.67 -15.92
N GLN A 22 -1.56 -20.69 -16.52
CA GLN A 22 -2.29 -21.91 -16.83
C GLN A 22 -1.58 -22.79 -17.85
N GLU A 23 -0.80 -22.21 -18.74
CA GLU A 23 0.07 -22.90 -19.69
C GLU A 23 1.41 -23.36 -19.06
N GLY A 24 1.59 -23.18 -17.76
CA GLY A 24 2.78 -23.59 -17.00
C GLY A 24 3.93 -22.59 -17.02
N LEU A 25 3.72 -21.39 -17.55
CA LEU A 25 4.71 -20.32 -17.54
C LEU A 25 4.54 -19.49 -16.27
N LEU A 26 5.09 -19.97 -15.15
CA LEU A 26 4.89 -19.38 -13.83
C LEU A 26 5.86 -18.24 -13.53
N THR A 27 7.05 -18.29 -14.13
CA THR A 27 8.12 -17.31 -13.90
C THR A 27 8.65 -16.75 -15.21
N TRP A 28 9.42 -15.66 -15.13
CA TRP A 28 10.14 -15.12 -16.28
C TRP A 28 11.08 -16.15 -16.91
N ASN A 29 11.73 -17.01 -16.11
CA ASN A 29 12.61 -18.05 -16.62
C ASN A 29 11.84 -19.12 -17.43
N ASP A 30 10.62 -19.49 -16.99
CA ASP A 30 9.77 -20.40 -17.77
C ASP A 30 9.42 -19.77 -19.12
N PHE A 31 9.07 -18.49 -19.13
CA PHE A 31 8.77 -17.76 -20.37
C PHE A 31 9.98 -17.69 -21.30
N LEU A 32 11.17 -17.33 -20.78
CA LEU A 32 12.41 -17.19 -21.55
C LEU A 32 12.88 -18.54 -22.13
N SER A 33 12.61 -19.65 -21.48
CA SER A 33 12.99 -20.99 -21.93
C SER A 33 12.18 -21.48 -23.15
N GLN A 34 11.03 -20.85 -23.44
CA GLN A 34 10.19 -21.25 -24.57
C GLN A 34 10.66 -20.62 -25.89
N PRO A 35 10.82 -21.40 -26.96
CA PRO A 35 11.16 -20.85 -28.27
C PRO A 35 10.00 -20.06 -28.90
N GLY A 36 8.76 -20.31 -28.49
CA GLY A 36 7.54 -19.62 -28.91
C GLY A 36 6.40 -19.89 -27.93
N ILE A 37 5.44 -18.97 -27.87
CA ILE A 37 4.28 -19.06 -26.97
C ILE A 37 3.00 -18.88 -27.79
N PRO A 38 2.01 -19.75 -27.68
CA PRO A 38 0.74 -19.64 -28.40
C PRO A 38 0.10 -18.25 -28.19
N GLY A 39 -0.35 -17.64 -29.31
CA GLY A 39 -0.96 -16.30 -29.28
C GLY A 39 0.01 -15.13 -29.08
N ILE A 40 1.32 -15.37 -29.05
CA ILE A 40 2.37 -14.34 -29.07
C ILE A 40 3.18 -14.53 -30.35
N SER A 41 3.24 -13.51 -31.22
CA SER A 41 4.02 -13.60 -32.46
C SER A 41 5.52 -13.71 -32.15
N ALA A 42 6.31 -14.30 -33.06
CA ALA A 42 7.76 -14.44 -32.88
C ALA A 42 8.46 -13.09 -32.64
N HIS A 43 8.03 -12.02 -33.32
CA HIS A 43 8.55 -10.69 -33.13
C HIS A 43 8.25 -10.16 -31.70
N ARG A 44 7.03 -10.34 -31.24
CA ARG A 44 6.65 -9.96 -29.85
C ARG A 44 7.36 -10.80 -28.81
N LYS A 45 7.51 -12.11 -29.04
CA LYS A 45 8.25 -13.01 -28.14
C LYS A 45 9.68 -12.54 -27.98
N HIS A 46 10.37 -12.24 -29.09
CA HIS A 46 11.74 -11.73 -29.04
C HIS A 46 11.86 -10.40 -28.24
N TRP A 47 10.91 -9.48 -28.44
CA TRP A 47 10.89 -8.24 -27.68
C TRP A 47 10.62 -8.47 -26.19
N TYR A 48 9.64 -9.31 -25.85
CA TYR A 48 9.35 -9.68 -24.47
C TYR A 48 10.53 -10.37 -23.78
N ASP A 49 11.28 -11.18 -24.48
CA ASP A 49 12.50 -11.81 -23.95
C ASP A 49 13.52 -10.74 -23.53
N GLN A 50 13.71 -9.73 -24.34
CA GLN A 50 14.61 -8.61 -23.99
C GLN A 50 14.13 -7.85 -22.76
N GLU A 51 12.82 -7.55 -22.68
CA GLU A 51 12.22 -6.87 -21.53
C GLU A 51 12.35 -7.71 -20.24
N LEU A 52 12.13 -9.02 -20.32
CA LEU A 52 12.23 -9.93 -19.16
C LEU A 52 13.68 -10.12 -18.71
N VAL A 53 14.65 -10.15 -19.61
CA VAL A 53 16.08 -10.17 -19.23
C VAL A 53 16.45 -8.88 -18.49
N GLN A 54 15.95 -7.72 -18.93
CA GLN A 54 16.15 -6.46 -18.21
C GLN A 54 15.45 -6.47 -16.84
N ALA A 55 14.23 -7.00 -16.78
CA ALA A 55 13.48 -7.15 -15.52
C ALA A 55 14.24 -8.06 -14.54
N GLN A 56 14.75 -9.21 -15.00
CA GLN A 56 15.56 -10.10 -14.18
C GLN A 56 16.80 -9.39 -13.64
N SER A 57 17.55 -8.70 -14.48
CA SER A 57 18.73 -7.91 -14.07
C SER A 57 18.39 -6.82 -13.05
N ALA A 58 17.24 -6.15 -13.23
CA ALA A 58 16.76 -5.15 -12.27
C ALA A 58 16.39 -5.79 -10.93
N PHE A 59 15.72 -6.95 -10.96
CA PHE A 59 15.33 -7.70 -9.77
C PHE A 59 16.58 -8.18 -8.98
N ASP A 60 17.52 -8.79 -9.66
CA ASP A 60 18.76 -9.30 -9.05
C ASP A 60 19.63 -8.17 -8.45
N SER A 61 19.50 -6.96 -9.01
CA SER A 61 20.18 -5.75 -8.52
C SER A 61 19.37 -4.97 -7.47
N GLY A 62 18.21 -5.47 -7.03
CA GLY A 62 17.36 -4.81 -6.03
C GLY A 62 16.71 -3.49 -6.49
N ARG A 63 16.66 -3.22 -7.80
CA ARG A 63 16.09 -1.98 -8.34
C ARG A 63 14.56 -2.03 -8.41
N LEU A 64 13.92 -1.75 -7.30
CA LEU A 64 12.45 -1.74 -7.21
C LEU A 64 11.81 -0.61 -8.02
N ASP A 65 12.50 0.50 -8.21
CA ASP A 65 12.09 1.63 -9.05
C ASP A 65 11.77 1.22 -10.49
N TYR A 66 12.51 0.25 -11.02
CA TYR A 66 12.26 -0.34 -12.34
C TYR A 66 10.83 -0.90 -12.45
N PHE A 67 10.35 -1.56 -11.40
CA PHE A 67 9.02 -2.19 -11.37
C PHE A 67 7.92 -1.20 -10.98
N THR A 68 8.19 -0.26 -10.09
CA THR A 68 7.23 0.76 -9.64
C THR A 68 6.69 1.58 -10.82
N THR A 69 7.54 1.87 -11.80
CA THR A 69 7.15 2.63 -13.00
C THR A 69 6.45 1.79 -14.08
N ARG A 70 6.62 0.47 -14.06
CA ARG A 70 6.06 -0.45 -15.06
C ARG A 70 4.77 -1.14 -14.61
N LEU A 71 4.60 -1.32 -13.30
CA LEU A 71 3.38 -1.89 -12.74
C LEU A 71 2.33 -0.81 -12.55
N PRO A 72 1.08 -1.04 -13.00
CA PRO A 72 -0.04 -0.20 -12.60
C PRO A 72 -0.19 -0.18 -11.07
N SER A 73 -0.59 0.95 -10.50
CA SER A 73 -0.72 1.09 -9.02
C SER A 73 -1.60 0.00 -8.39
N ARG A 74 -2.63 -0.47 -9.10
CA ARG A 74 -3.49 -1.58 -8.65
C ARG A 74 -2.75 -2.91 -8.48
N ASP A 75 -1.55 -3.05 -9.02
CA ASP A 75 -0.73 -4.25 -8.96
C ASP A 75 0.48 -4.07 -8.02
N HIS A 76 0.59 -2.95 -7.30
CA HIS A 76 1.64 -2.69 -6.31
C HIS A 76 1.57 -3.62 -5.09
N TRP A 77 0.47 -4.30 -4.84
CA TRP A 77 0.38 -5.37 -3.85
C TRP A 77 1.43 -6.49 -4.07
N ARG A 78 1.94 -6.65 -5.29
CA ARG A 78 2.95 -7.66 -5.67
C ARG A 78 4.33 -7.41 -5.05
N PHE A 79 4.56 -6.19 -4.55
CA PHE A 79 5.77 -5.85 -3.80
C PHE A 79 5.72 -6.32 -2.34
N PHE A 80 4.52 -6.63 -1.80
CA PHE A 80 4.30 -6.77 -0.37
C PHE A 80 5.23 -7.80 0.27
N GLU A 81 5.26 -9.03 -0.23
CA GLU A 81 6.11 -10.11 0.30
C GLU A 81 7.61 -9.73 0.32
N LEU A 82 8.10 -9.09 -0.73
CA LEU A 82 9.50 -8.68 -0.84
C LEU A 82 9.83 -7.50 0.08
N CYS A 83 8.89 -6.60 0.27
CA CYS A 83 9.08 -5.34 0.98
C CYS A 83 8.61 -5.38 2.44
N GLU A 84 7.93 -6.44 2.89
CA GLU A 84 7.31 -6.52 4.22
C GLU A 84 8.23 -6.03 5.35
N PRO A 85 9.53 -6.41 5.43
CA PRO A 85 10.41 -5.95 6.50
C PRO A 85 10.66 -4.44 6.53
N HIS A 86 10.38 -3.75 5.42
CA HIS A 86 10.60 -2.31 5.24
C HIS A 86 9.33 -1.60 4.76
N THR A 87 8.16 -2.21 4.98
CA THR A 87 6.86 -1.61 4.70
C THR A 87 6.55 -0.54 5.74
N LEU A 88 6.07 0.62 5.27
CA LEU A 88 5.52 1.68 6.09
C LEU A 88 4.00 1.68 5.94
N TYR A 89 3.28 1.52 7.04
CA TYR A 89 1.84 1.71 7.12
C TYR A 89 1.58 3.12 7.58
N LEU A 90 0.72 3.85 6.89
CA LEU A 90 0.47 5.26 7.13
C LEU A 90 -1.04 5.54 7.15
N ASP A 91 -1.45 6.35 8.12
CA ASP A 91 -2.78 6.92 8.24
C ASP A 91 -2.69 8.35 8.74
N ILE A 92 -3.62 9.24 8.37
CA ILE A 92 -3.61 10.64 8.81
C ILE A 92 -4.92 11.05 9.45
N GLU A 93 -4.82 11.93 10.46
CA GLU A 93 -5.95 12.70 10.97
C GLU A 93 -5.87 14.15 10.47
N THR A 94 -7.03 14.72 10.22
CA THR A 94 -7.14 16.06 9.65
C THR A 94 -8.25 16.86 10.32
N THR A 95 -8.26 18.18 10.15
CA THR A 95 -9.36 19.04 10.64
C THR A 95 -10.54 19.08 9.69
N GLY A 96 -10.48 18.39 8.55
CA GLY A 96 -11.55 18.38 7.55
C GLY A 96 -11.17 17.55 6.32
N THR A 97 -12.12 17.33 5.44
CA THR A 97 -11.96 16.42 4.29
C THR A 97 -11.21 17.04 3.10
N SER A 98 -11.01 18.36 3.09
CA SER A 98 -10.33 19.07 2.01
C SER A 98 -9.02 19.69 2.50
N PRO A 99 -7.90 19.49 1.79
CA PRO A 99 -6.63 20.12 2.14
C PRO A 99 -6.63 21.65 1.93
N HIS A 100 -7.63 22.23 1.24
CA HIS A 100 -7.73 23.68 1.07
C HIS A 100 -8.09 24.38 2.38
N ASP A 101 -9.02 23.81 3.13
CA ASP A 101 -9.58 24.40 4.34
C ASP A 101 -9.17 23.68 5.63
N GLY A 102 -8.68 22.44 5.49
CA GLY A 102 -8.25 21.60 6.61
C GLY A 102 -6.74 21.57 6.77
N GLU A 103 -6.31 21.00 7.88
CA GLU A 103 -4.91 20.79 8.25
C GLU A 103 -4.66 19.34 8.64
N VAL A 104 -3.44 18.82 8.44
CA VAL A 104 -3.02 17.54 9.00
C VAL A 104 -2.70 17.74 10.48
N THR A 105 -3.33 16.97 11.34
CA THR A 105 -3.17 17.07 12.80
C THR A 105 -2.27 15.98 13.37
N VAL A 106 -2.45 14.75 12.90
CA VAL A 106 -1.64 13.58 13.28
C VAL A 106 -1.29 12.79 12.03
N VAL A 107 -0.08 12.25 11.97
CA VAL A 107 0.34 11.24 10.99
C VAL A 107 0.80 10.01 11.76
N GLY A 108 0.04 8.94 11.66
CA GLY A 108 0.40 7.62 12.18
C GLY A 108 1.32 6.91 11.22
N LEU A 109 2.39 6.35 11.74
CA LEU A 109 3.41 5.61 11.01
C LEU A 109 3.72 4.32 11.75
N HIS A 110 3.38 3.17 11.16
CA HIS A 110 3.67 1.88 11.75
C HIS A 110 4.69 1.13 10.89
N ARG A 111 5.72 0.59 11.52
CA ARG A 111 6.77 -0.20 10.87
C ARG A 111 7.43 -1.12 11.87
N ARG A 112 7.67 -2.38 11.51
CA ARG A 112 8.38 -3.38 12.34
C ARG A 112 7.76 -3.60 13.72
N GLY A 113 6.43 -3.48 13.81
CA GLY A 113 5.69 -3.67 15.06
C GLY A 113 5.65 -2.45 15.98
N GLU A 114 6.23 -1.33 15.58
CA GLU A 114 6.21 -0.08 16.35
C GLU A 114 5.40 0.99 15.62
N THR A 115 4.60 1.75 16.36
CA THR A 115 3.82 2.88 15.85
C THR A 115 4.35 4.19 16.43
N VAL A 116 4.48 5.18 15.57
CA VAL A 116 4.82 6.56 15.94
C VAL A 116 3.76 7.49 15.40
N CYS A 117 3.18 8.32 16.24
CA CYS A 117 2.28 9.41 15.85
C CYS A 117 3.07 10.72 15.79
N LEU A 118 3.20 11.28 14.59
CA LEU A 118 3.74 12.62 14.40
C LEU A 118 2.62 13.65 14.54
N VAL A 119 2.79 14.60 15.42
CA VAL A 119 1.75 15.55 15.85
C VAL A 119 2.08 16.95 15.39
N ARG A 120 1.08 17.63 14.81
CA ARG A 120 1.16 19.02 14.38
C ARG A 120 1.53 19.94 15.56
N GLY A 121 2.52 20.81 15.32
CA GLY A 121 3.03 21.74 16.32
C GLY A 121 3.95 21.11 17.37
N GLU A 122 4.15 19.78 17.35
CA GLU A 122 5.07 19.07 18.24
C GLU A 122 6.18 18.38 17.43
N THR A 123 5.83 17.30 16.72
CA THR A 123 6.78 16.38 16.07
C THR A 123 6.59 16.23 14.56
N LEU A 124 5.47 16.69 14.01
CA LEU A 124 5.19 16.62 12.58
C LEU A 124 5.93 17.74 11.85
N THR A 125 7.03 17.37 11.20
CA THR A 125 7.78 18.24 10.27
C THR A 125 7.98 17.54 8.93
N THR A 126 8.24 18.31 7.88
CA THR A 126 8.51 17.78 6.54
C THR A 126 9.71 16.86 6.55
N GLU A 127 10.80 17.25 7.24
CA GLU A 127 12.06 16.51 7.30
C GLU A 127 11.86 15.17 8.00
N ARG A 128 11.12 15.16 9.13
CA ARG A 128 10.87 13.93 9.87
C ARG A 128 9.99 12.97 9.08
N LEU A 129 8.92 13.47 8.47
CA LEU A 129 8.05 12.65 7.63
C LEU A 129 8.79 12.12 6.40
N GLN A 130 9.63 12.96 5.74
CA GLN A 130 10.43 12.52 4.61
C GLN A 130 11.44 11.42 5.01
N ALA A 131 12.07 11.54 6.19
CA ALA A 131 13.00 10.53 6.67
C ALA A 131 12.33 9.15 6.84
N GLU A 132 11.08 9.11 7.32
CA GLU A 132 10.31 7.85 7.42
C GLU A 132 9.92 7.31 6.04
N LEU A 133 9.53 8.18 5.10
CA LEU A 133 9.24 7.80 3.72
C LEU A 133 10.50 7.28 2.98
N ASP A 134 11.65 7.91 3.18
CA ASP A 134 12.92 7.49 2.54
C ASP A 134 13.42 6.13 3.10
N ALA A 135 13.03 5.79 4.33
CA ALA A 135 13.41 4.53 4.99
C ALA A 135 12.49 3.34 4.62
N CYS A 136 11.42 3.56 3.84
CA CYS A 136 10.51 2.49 3.44
C CYS A 136 10.68 2.09 1.97
N THR A 137 10.37 0.83 1.67
CA THR A 137 10.39 0.26 0.31
C THR A 137 9.00 0.02 -0.24
N LEU A 138 7.96 0.09 0.59
CA LEU A 138 6.55 -0.02 0.22
C LEU A 138 5.71 0.84 1.17
N LEU A 139 4.86 1.69 0.63
CA LEU A 139 3.84 2.40 1.39
C LEU A 139 2.53 1.60 1.37
N VAL A 140 1.91 1.43 2.54
CA VAL A 140 0.58 0.82 2.69
C VAL A 140 -0.34 1.80 3.38
N THR A 141 -1.55 1.99 2.84
CA THR A 141 -2.59 2.84 3.41
C THR A 141 -3.96 2.21 3.21
N PHE A 142 -5.00 2.78 3.81
CA PHE A 142 -6.38 2.47 3.49
C PHE A 142 -7.07 3.68 2.85
N PHE A 143 -7.34 3.63 1.54
CA PHE A 143 -7.90 4.74 0.74
C PHE A 143 -6.93 5.92 0.57
N GLY A 144 -5.66 5.75 0.93
CA GLY A 144 -4.68 6.83 0.93
C GLY A 144 -4.27 7.32 -0.45
N THR A 145 -4.49 6.55 -1.52
CA THR A 145 -4.33 7.04 -2.90
C THR A 145 -5.25 8.22 -3.20
N SER A 146 -6.43 8.25 -2.57
CA SER A 146 -7.46 9.27 -2.79
C SER A 146 -7.53 10.31 -1.68
N PHE A 147 -6.98 10.04 -0.50
CA PHE A 147 -7.05 10.94 0.65
C PHE A 147 -5.68 11.30 1.23
N ASP A 148 -5.00 10.37 1.89
CA ASP A 148 -3.79 10.66 2.68
C ASP A 148 -2.66 11.26 1.84
N VAL A 149 -2.29 10.60 0.74
CA VAL A 149 -1.17 11.04 -0.10
C VAL A 149 -1.45 12.38 -0.79
N PRO A 150 -2.62 12.62 -1.42
CA PRO A 150 -2.97 13.93 -1.93
C PRO A 150 -3.01 15.02 -0.85
N TYR A 151 -3.52 14.71 0.34
CA TYR A 151 -3.59 15.65 1.44
C TYR A 151 -2.19 16.04 1.95
N LEU A 152 -1.32 15.04 2.17
CA LEU A 152 0.07 15.26 2.56
C LEU A 152 0.84 16.06 1.51
N ARG A 153 0.69 15.75 0.22
CA ARG A 153 1.33 16.52 -0.86
C ARG A 153 0.87 17.97 -0.92
N ALA A 154 -0.40 18.24 -0.61
CA ALA A 154 -0.92 19.60 -0.59
C ALA A 154 -0.38 20.42 0.60
N LYS A 155 -0.20 19.79 1.76
CA LYS A 155 0.28 20.44 2.99
C LYS A 155 1.79 20.46 3.13
N PHE A 156 2.47 19.48 2.55
CA PHE A 156 3.93 19.32 2.55
C PHE A 156 4.42 19.11 1.11
N PRO A 157 4.46 20.16 0.27
CA PRO A 157 4.74 20.04 -1.17
C PRO A 157 6.15 19.52 -1.49
N GLU A 158 7.05 19.54 -0.52
CA GLU A 158 8.42 19.04 -0.65
C GLU A 158 8.52 17.52 -0.47
N LEU A 159 7.45 16.87 0.05
CA LEU A 159 7.44 15.42 0.23
C LEU A 159 7.49 14.67 -1.09
N ARG A 160 8.34 13.67 -1.11
CA ARG A 160 8.52 12.74 -2.24
C ARG A 160 8.03 11.36 -1.85
N PHE A 161 7.16 10.81 -2.69
CA PHE A 161 6.64 9.45 -2.59
C PHE A 161 7.17 8.67 -3.80
N SER A 162 8.34 8.05 -3.65
CA SER A 162 9.05 7.33 -4.73
C SER A 162 8.83 5.82 -4.69
N MET A 163 8.35 5.30 -3.56
CA MET A 163 8.08 3.88 -3.35
C MET A 163 6.77 3.43 -4.00
N PRO A 164 6.60 2.13 -4.30
CA PRO A 164 5.29 1.57 -4.65
C PRO A 164 4.29 1.79 -3.51
N HIS A 165 3.00 1.91 -3.86
CA HIS A 165 1.93 2.19 -2.92
C HIS A 165 0.84 1.12 -3.01
N PHE A 166 0.66 0.33 -1.97
CA PHE A 166 -0.37 -0.68 -1.83
C PHE A 166 -1.57 -0.11 -1.05
N ASP A 167 -2.61 0.32 -1.76
CA ASP A 167 -3.83 0.84 -1.16
C ASP A 167 -4.81 -0.31 -0.87
N LEU A 168 -5.02 -0.58 0.41
CA LEU A 168 -5.81 -1.70 0.89
C LEU A 168 -7.30 -1.56 0.56
N CYS A 169 -7.84 -0.33 0.50
CA CYS A 169 -9.23 -0.11 0.16
C CYS A 169 -9.58 -0.63 -1.24
N PHE A 170 -8.75 -0.33 -2.24
CA PHE A 170 -8.98 -0.79 -3.61
C PHE A 170 -8.67 -2.27 -3.77
N ALA A 171 -7.68 -2.78 -3.06
CA ALA A 171 -7.34 -4.19 -3.07
C ALA A 171 -8.43 -5.05 -2.40
N ALA A 172 -8.93 -4.66 -1.23
CA ALA A 172 -10.03 -5.31 -0.52
C ALA A 172 -11.32 -5.36 -1.35
N ARG A 173 -11.62 -4.29 -2.08
CA ARG A 173 -12.78 -4.27 -3.01
C ARG A 173 -12.69 -5.34 -4.10
N ARG A 174 -11.50 -5.69 -4.59
CA ARG A 174 -11.30 -6.78 -5.57
C ARG A 174 -11.64 -8.15 -4.97
N LEU A 175 -11.53 -8.30 -3.66
CA LEU A 175 -11.88 -9.49 -2.89
C LEU A 175 -13.37 -9.54 -2.51
N GLY A 176 -14.11 -8.46 -2.77
CA GLY A 176 -15.52 -8.32 -2.41
C GLY A 176 -15.74 -7.72 -1.02
N LEU A 177 -14.66 -7.42 -0.27
CA LEU A 177 -14.74 -6.70 1.00
C LEU A 177 -15.14 -5.25 0.73
N ARG A 178 -16.12 -4.76 1.46
CA ARG A 178 -16.71 -3.43 1.25
C ARG A 178 -16.88 -2.70 2.58
N GLY A 179 -16.92 -1.37 2.50
CA GLY A 179 -17.07 -0.50 3.65
C GLY A 179 -15.77 0.21 4.00
N GLY A 180 -15.75 0.85 5.17
CA GLY A 180 -14.57 1.51 5.72
C GLY A 180 -13.65 0.52 6.44
N LEU A 181 -12.46 1.02 6.84
CA LEU A 181 -11.44 0.23 7.54
C LEU A 181 -12.04 -0.60 8.69
N LYS A 182 -12.75 0.04 9.61
CA LYS A 182 -13.34 -0.59 10.80
C LYS A 182 -14.39 -1.66 10.51
N GLN A 183 -15.08 -1.56 9.38
CA GLN A 183 -16.01 -2.61 8.96
C GLN A 183 -15.26 -3.84 8.47
N ILE A 184 -14.23 -3.64 7.65
CA ILE A 184 -13.41 -4.73 7.11
C ILE A 184 -12.62 -5.41 8.23
N GLU A 185 -12.06 -4.64 9.19
CA GLU A 185 -11.43 -5.20 10.39
C GLU A 185 -12.35 -6.18 11.12
N ARG A 186 -13.60 -5.76 11.38
CA ARG A 186 -14.59 -6.63 12.06
C ARG A 186 -14.91 -7.89 11.25
N GLU A 187 -15.02 -7.77 9.92
CA GLU A 187 -15.28 -8.92 9.03
C GLU A 187 -14.12 -9.93 9.05
N LEU A 188 -12.89 -9.45 9.25
CA LEU A 188 -11.69 -10.26 9.27
C LEU A 188 -11.24 -10.65 10.70
N GLY A 189 -11.96 -10.22 11.74
CA GLY A 189 -11.61 -10.50 13.14
C GLY A 189 -10.35 -9.77 13.61
N ILE A 190 -10.01 -8.64 13.02
CA ILE A 190 -8.91 -7.78 13.48
C ILE A 190 -9.43 -6.98 14.69
N GLU A 191 -8.84 -7.23 15.84
CA GLU A 191 -9.27 -6.63 17.09
C GLU A 191 -8.86 -5.16 17.21
N ARG A 192 -9.67 -4.42 17.97
CA ARG A 192 -9.45 -3.01 18.32
C ARG A 192 -9.85 -2.81 19.78
N ASP A 193 -9.14 -1.94 20.49
CA ASP A 193 -9.50 -1.60 21.87
C ASP A 193 -10.95 -1.12 21.94
N SER A 194 -11.68 -1.60 22.94
CA SER A 194 -13.09 -1.32 23.13
C SER A 194 -13.39 0.18 23.35
N THR A 195 -12.44 0.94 23.90
CA THR A 195 -12.55 2.40 24.09
C THR A 195 -12.61 3.17 22.78
N LEU A 196 -12.14 2.56 21.68
CA LEU A 196 -12.11 3.15 20.34
C LEU A 196 -13.34 2.76 19.50
N HIS A 197 -14.23 1.89 20.05
CA HIS A 197 -15.40 1.44 19.33
C HIS A 197 -16.38 2.60 19.07
N GLY A 198 -16.86 2.72 17.84
CA GLY A 198 -17.83 3.74 17.45
C GLY A 198 -17.24 5.09 17.08
N LEU A 199 -15.94 5.32 17.33
CA LEU A 199 -15.27 6.53 16.86
C LEU A 199 -15.12 6.52 15.34
N ASP A 200 -15.30 7.71 14.73
CA ASP A 200 -15.11 7.94 13.29
C ASP A 200 -14.18 9.15 13.04
N GLY A 201 -13.97 9.50 11.77
CA GLY A 201 -13.09 10.63 11.41
C GLY A 201 -13.59 11.99 11.92
N TRP A 202 -14.91 12.16 12.13
CA TRP A 202 -15.44 13.38 12.73
C TRP A 202 -15.20 13.44 14.23
N ASP A 203 -15.15 12.29 14.90
CA ASP A 203 -14.72 12.21 16.30
C ASP A 203 -13.26 12.64 16.44
N ALA A 204 -12.38 12.22 15.52
CA ALA A 204 -10.99 12.65 15.49
C ALA A 204 -10.86 14.18 15.36
N VAL A 205 -11.67 14.81 14.50
CA VAL A 205 -11.72 16.30 14.41
C VAL A 205 -12.15 16.93 15.74
N ARG A 206 -13.18 16.37 16.41
CA ARG A 206 -13.65 16.89 17.71
C ARG A 206 -12.59 16.72 18.80
N LEU A 207 -11.95 15.57 18.86
CA LEU A 207 -10.87 15.28 19.83
C LEU A 207 -9.69 16.25 19.63
N TRP A 208 -9.32 16.55 18.40
CA TRP A 208 -8.30 17.56 18.12
C TRP A 208 -8.69 18.93 18.65
N MET A 209 -9.93 19.37 18.43
CA MET A 209 -10.41 20.67 18.95
C MET A 209 -10.43 20.72 20.49
N GLN A 210 -10.86 19.64 21.15
CA GLN A 210 -10.86 19.53 22.61
C GLN A 210 -9.42 19.56 23.16
N TRP A 211 -8.51 18.83 22.51
CA TRP A 211 -7.09 18.90 22.85
C TRP A 211 -6.52 20.31 22.74
N CYS A 212 -6.78 21.03 21.64
CA CYS A 212 -6.37 22.43 21.48
C CYS A 212 -6.97 23.37 22.57
N ALA A 213 -8.11 22.98 23.15
CA ALA A 213 -8.71 23.68 24.29
C ALA A 213 -8.13 23.26 25.66
N GLY A 214 -7.15 22.34 25.68
CA GLY A 214 -6.43 21.91 26.90
C GLY A 214 -6.88 20.57 27.48
N ASP A 215 -7.72 19.81 26.78
CA ASP A 215 -8.18 18.49 27.23
C ASP A 215 -7.11 17.43 26.91
N ALA A 216 -6.44 16.93 27.98
CA ALA A 216 -5.40 15.92 27.87
C ALA A 216 -5.95 14.52 27.57
N ASP A 217 -7.17 14.21 27.98
CA ASP A 217 -7.82 12.92 27.72
C ASP A 217 -8.21 12.83 26.24
N ALA A 218 -8.68 13.94 25.66
CA ALA A 218 -8.93 14.03 24.22
C ALA A 218 -7.66 13.80 23.38
N ARG A 219 -6.50 14.32 23.85
CA ARG A 219 -5.21 14.03 23.22
C ARG A 219 -4.88 12.54 23.24
N ALA A 220 -4.97 11.93 24.41
CA ALA A 220 -4.64 10.52 24.58
C ALA A 220 -5.54 9.64 23.68
N LEU A 221 -6.84 9.93 23.63
CA LEU A 221 -7.81 9.18 22.85
C LEU A 221 -7.57 9.35 21.33
N LEU A 222 -7.26 10.56 20.87
CA LEU A 222 -6.97 10.83 19.45
C LEU A 222 -5.71 10.06 18.98
N LEU A 223 -4.66 10.07 19.81
CA LEU A 223 -3.43 9.34 19.48
C LEU A 223 -3.65 7.83 19.48
N ALA A 224 -4.37 7.29 20.48
CA ALA A 224 -4.73 5.86 20.51
C ALA A 224 -5.59 5.46 19.29
N TYR A 225 -6.50 6.33 18.87
CA TYR A 225 -7.33 6.12 17.69
C TYR A 225 -6.49 6.03 16.41
N ASN A 226 -5.62 7.02 16.14
CA ASN A 226 -4.73 7.01 14.98
C ASN A 226 -3.71 5.86 15.02
N GLU A 227 -3.17 5.55 16.21
CA GLU A 227 -2.29 4.39 16.40
C GLU A 227 -2.98 3.09 16.00
N ALA A 228 -4.23 2.88 16.42
CA ALA A 228 -5.00 1.69 16.09
C ALA A 228 -5.33 1.62 14.59
N ASP A 229 -5.78 2.74 13.98
CA ASP A 229 -6.06 2.81 12.54
C ASP A 229 -4.79 2.47 11.73
N THR A 230 -3.63 2.97 12.14
CA THR A 230 -2.35 2.73 11.47
C THR A 230 -1.81 1.31 11.69
N ALA A 231 -1.79 0.82 12.93
CA ALA A 231 -1.24 -0.50 13.27
C ALA A 231 -2.04 -1.64 12.64
N ASN A 232 -3.37 -1.51 12.60
CA ASN A 232 -4.26 -2.51 12.03
C ASN A 232 -4.14 -2.65 10.50
N LEU A 233 -3.49 -1.69 9.82
CA LEU A 233 -3.16 -1.86 8.40
C LEU A 233 -2.21 -3.05 8.16
N ALA A 234 -1.36 -3.41 9.12
CA ALA A 234 -0.39 -4.49 8.96
C ALA A 234 -1.08 -5.87 8.87
N PRO A 235 -1.90 -6.31 9.84
CA PRO A 235 -2.64 -7.56 9.71
C PRO A 235 -3.64 -7.52 8.54
N LEU A 236 -4.26 -6.37 8.25
CA LEU A 236 -5.15 -6.23 7.10
C LEU A 236 -4.40 -6.44 5.77
N ALA A 237 -3.23 -5.84 5.61
CA ALA A 237 -2.41 -6.01 4.41
C ALA A 237 -2.05 -7.47 4.17
N LYS A 238 -1.70 -8.19 5.23
CA LYS A 238 -1.40 -9.62 5.16
C LYS A 238 -2.61 -10.43 4.70
N HIS A 239 -3.78 -10.25 5.30
CA HIS A 239 -5.02 -10.91 4.87
C HIS A 239 -5.37 -10.62 3.41
N VAL A 240 -5.34 -9.34 3.02
CA VAL A 240 -5.65 -8.93 1.65
C VAL A 240 -4.65 -9.50 0.66
N PHE A 241 -3.37 -9.52 0.98
CA PHE A 241 -2.33 -10.10 0.13
C PHE A 241 -2.51 -11.61 -0.05
N GLU A 242 -2.69 -12.36 1.03
CA GLU A 242 -2.89 -13.82 1.01
C GLU A 242 -4.16 -14.19 0.21
N ASP A 243 -5.25 -13.47 0.39
CA ASP A 243 -6.50 -13.67 -0.35
C ASP A 243 -6.35 -13.33 -1.84
N ILE A 244 -5.60 -12.30 -2.20
CA ILE A 244 -5.31 -11.97 -3.61
C ILE A 244 -4.48 -13.10 -4.23
N LEU A 245 -3.45 -13.59 -3.55
CA LEU A 245 -2.67 -14.72 -4.03
C LEU A 245 -3.56 -15.94 -4.25
N PHE A 246 -4.34 -16.32 -3.25
CA PHE A 246 -5.23 -17.48 -3.32
C PHE A 246 -6.24 -17.42 -4.48
N ARG A 247 -6.85 -16.24 -4.71
CA ARG A 247 -7.93 -16.08 -5.71
C ARG A 247 -7.43 -15.85 -7.13
N PHE A 248 -6.30 -15.20 -7.31
CA PHE A 248 -5.89 -14.72 -8.62
C PHE A 248 -4.57 -15.29 -9.13
N CYS A 249 -3.78 -15.94 -8.29
CA CYS A 249 -2.52 -16.55 -8.66
C CYS A 249 -2.60 -18.06 -8.56
N PRO A 250 -1.85 -18.81 -9.38
CA PRO A 250 -1.75 -20.26 -9.23
C PRO A 250 -1.03 -20.61 -7.92
N ALA A 251 -1.36 -21.75 -7.33
CA ALA A 251 -0.80 -22.22 -6.05
C ALA A 251 0.74 -22.37 -6.05
N SER A 252 1.37 -22.33 -7.23
CA SER A 252 2.81 -22.50 -7.42
C SER A 252 3.56 -21.17 -7.61
N VAL A 253 2.89 -20.05 -7.51
CA VAL A 253 3.41 -18.67 -7.56
C VAL A 253 3.39 -18.03 -6.16
#